data_9a8a439fd227240c2b3dfbe3322e3982
#
_entry.id   9a8a439fd227240c2b3dfbe3322e3982
#
_cell.length_a   1.000
_cell.length_b   1.000
_cell.length_c   1.000
_cell.angle_alpha   90.00
_cell.angle_beta   90.00
_cell.angle_gamma   90.00
#
_symmetry.space_group_name_H-M   'P 1'
#
loop_
_entity.id
_entity.type
_entity.pdbx_description
1 polymer ?
#
loop_
_entity_poly.entity_id
_entity_poly.type
_entity_poly.pdbx_seq_one_letter_code
_entity_poly.pdbx_strand_id
1 'polypeptide(L)'
;MAGDNKKKASDFRYNTGETRVPWAAVGENYNAEDVMAVIRFMMQGKGEDYDRIIADVQRDIFALDKVSEPPAKLSLDNVVGKAEQMCDEYLHTTGSTFVTNCTAGFEIAYKYASLEPGDEVIVPAITFIATMAYPLSIGCKLVFADVDPVTLNMDPADVARKITDRTRMIVPVHIGGYPVDMDPIMKLAKEHDILVLEDAAHGFGGMYHGKMLGTIADFGAFSFHEVKNITSFGEGGILCTNIDSFKPDMKRARFLGTDFSRKIKDWLYDVTACQGWKHPFVAGNASTTEIQGLGLCQQIKRIDEIIGARRACATYLNDRLKEAGDALILQDLGNEDIKPTFHLYKVLVNPEKAGGDVQLLKKKLEARGVTNIPHFGPLYRFNIMKTYGYDEDAIAETCPNCEEVFYKRFTHFPVYGLTKEQVDYMADSILESVSEMQRGI
;
A
#
# COMPACT_ATOMS: atom_id res chain seq x y z
N MET A 1 -16.62 41.29 23.27
CA MET A 1 -17.87 40.60 23.64
C MET A 1 -17.72 39.17 23.13
N ALA A 2 -17.35 38.25 24.04
CA ALA A 2 -17.29 36.84 23.74
C ALA A 2 -18.71 36.34 23.44
N GLY A 3 -18.99 35.91 22.24
CA GLY A 3 -20.26 35.33 21.86
C GLY A 3 -20.49 34.06 22.70
N ASP A 4 -21.61 34.07 23.39
CA ASP A 4 -22.10 32.98 24.23
C ASP A 4 -22.44 31.76 23.35
N ASN A 5 -21.42 31.00 22.95
CA ASN A 5 -21.57 29.79 22.18
C ASN A 5 -21.97 28.66 23.15
N LYS A 6 -23.21 28.75 23.67
CA LYS A 6 -23.80 27.68 24.47
C LYS A 6 -23.98 26.45 23.60
N LYS A 7 -23.05 25.49 23.67
CA LYS A 7 -23.19 24.18 23.06
C LYS A 7 -24.46 23.51 23.58
N LYS A 8 -25.31 23.00 22.72
CA LYS A 8 -26.53 22.27 23.07
C LYS A 8 -26.16 20.93 23.72
N ALA A 9 -27.02 20.41 24.59
CA ALA A 9 -26.85 19.10 25.20
C ALA A 9 -26.66 17.96 24.14
N SER A 10 -27.23 18.14 22.94
CA SER A 10 -27.07 17.23 21.79
C SER A 10 -25.64 17.16 21.23
N ASP A 11 -24.76 18.11 21.58
CA ASP A 11 -23.39 18.16 21.12
C ASP A 11 -22.46 17.30 22.01
N PHE A 12 -23.00 16.73 23.06
CA PHE A 12 -22.25 15.92 24.00
C PHE A 12 -22.61 14.44 23.94
N ARG A 13 -21.59 13.63 24.15
CA ARG A 13 -21.65 12.17 24.06
C ARG A 13 -22.73 11.55 24.93
N TYR A 14 -22.98 12.14 26.10
CA TYR A 14 -23.95 11.62 27.08
C TYR A 14 -25.31 12.35 27.08
N ASN A 15 -25.45 13.35 26.23
CA ASN A 15 -26.72 14.09 26.04
C ASN A 15 -27.44 14.44 27.38
N THR A 16 -26.69 14.99 28.35
CA THR A 16 -27.12 15.17 29.71
C THR A 16 -27.64 16.58 30.07
N GLY A 17 -27.98 17.39 29.08
CA GLY A 17 -28.48 18.74 29.25
C GLY A 17 -27.52 19.85 28.82
N GLU A 18 -27.76 21.11 29.17
CA GLU A 18 -26.84 22.22 28.86
C GLU A 18 -25.51 22.05 29.59
N THR A 19 -24.41 22.08 28.83
CA THR A 19 -23.07 21.97 29.41
C THR A 19 -22.61 23.30 29.96
N ARG A 20 -22.30 23.31 31.24
CA ARG A 20 -21.61 24.41 31.89
C ARG A 20 -20.08 24.26 31.86
N VAL A 21 -19.60 23.01 31.75
CA VAL A 21 -18.17 22.69 31.55
C VAL A 21 -18.05 21.82 30.34
N PRO A 22 -17.40 22.29 29.29
CA PRO A 22 -17.23 21.50 28.05
C PRO A 22 -16.33 20.30 28.36
N TRP A 23 -16.59 19.18 27.67
CA TRP A 23 -15.64 18.08 27.65
C TRP A 23 -14.37 18.55 26.92
N ALA A 24 -13.25 18.55 27.63
CA ALA A 24 -11.94 18.77 27.02
C ALA A 24 -11.32 17.41 26.73
N ALA A 25 -10.87 17.21 25.49
CA ALA A 25 -10.05 16.07 25.16
C ALA A 25 -8.70 16.23 25.89
N VAL A 26 -8.35 15.22 26.67
CA VAL A 26 -7.09 15.22 27.41
C VAL A 26 -5.96 14.92 26.42
N GLY A 27 -4.91 15.75 26.39
CA GLY A 27 -3.74 15.56 25.52
C GLY A 27 -3.74 16.34 24.22
N GLU A 28 -4.83 17.04 23.87
CA GLU A 28 -4.89 17.89 22.66
C GLU A 28 -4.51 19.35 23.00
N ASN A 29 -3.32 19.54 23.55
CA ASN A 29 -2.80 20.87 23.88
C ASN A 29 -1.53 21.16 23.08
N TYR A 30 -1.68 21.19 21.76
CA TYR A 30 -0.59 21.55 20.86
C TYR A 30 -0.43 23.07 20.79
N ASN A 31 0.81 23.52 20.78
CA ASN A 31 1.17 24.94 20.71
C ASN A 31 2.09 25.22 19.51
N ALA A 32 2.52 26.49 19.37
CA ALA A 32 3.41 26.93 18.30
C ALA A 32 4.74 26.16 18.26
N GLU A 33 5.27 25.71 19.41
CA GLU A 33 6.55 24.97 19.45
C GLU A 33 6.38 23.58 18.83
N ASP A 34 5.27 22.88 19.12
CA ASP A 34 4.94 21.57 18.54
C ASP A 34 4.80 21.67 17.00
N VAL A 35 4.09 22.69 16.52
CA VAL A 35 3.90 22.93 15.07
C VAL A 35 5.23 23.26 14.42
N MET A 36 6.06 24.11 15.04
CA MET A 36 7.40 24.47 14.52
C MET A 36 8.34 23.26 14.47
N ALA A 37 8.24 22.34 15.43
CA ALA A 37 9.02 21.10 15.41
C ALA A 37 8.68 20.26 14.17
N VAL A 38 7.40 20.12 13.82
CA VAL A 38 6.96 19.42 12.61
C VAL A 38 7.46 20.13 11.34
N ILE A 39 7.34 21.47 11.26
CA ILE A 39 7.81 22.24 10.10
C ILE A 39 9.33 22.05 9.91
N ARG A 40 10.12 22.16 10.98
CA ARG A 40 11.57 21.97 10.91
C ARG A 40 11.96 20.54 10.50
N PHE A 41 11.20 19.54 10.93
CA PHE A 41 11.42 18.16 10.54
C PHE A 41 11.12 17.92 9.06
N MET A 42 10.05 18.50 8.53
CA MET A 42 9.62 18.29 7.14
C MET A 42 10.35 19.19 6.14
N MET A 43 10.76 20.37 6.54
CA MET A 43 11.40 21.38 5.70
C MET A 43 12.82 21.66 6.18
N GLN A 44 13.72 20.69 5.98
CA GLN A 44 15.13 20.83 6.37
C GLN A 44 15.90 21.67 5.36
N GLY A 45 16.84 22.49 5.84
CA GLY A 45 17.71 23.31 5.01
C GLY A 45 18.96 23.74 5.77
N LYS A 46 19.85 24.45 5.07
CA LYS A 46 21.10 25.00 5.62
C LYS A 46 21.43 26.35 4.96
N GLY A 47 22.10 27.21 5.70
CA GLY A 47 22.63 28.50 5.24
C GLY A 47 21.78 29.68 5.67
N GLU A 48 22.36 30.90 5.49
CA GLU A 48 21.80 32.16 6.01
C GLU A 48 20.36 32.43 5.56
N ASP A 49 20.02 32.11 4.31
CA ASP A 49 18.67 32.32 3.81
C ASP A 49 17.68 31.38 4.48
N TYR A 50 18.04 30.09 4.67
CA TYR A 50 17.18 29.15 5.42
C TYR A 50 16.97 29.61 6.85
N ASP A 51 18.07 30.00 7.54
CA ASP A 51 18.03 30.44 8.94
C ASP A 51 17.17 31.69 9.11
N ARG A 52 17.25 32.65 8.19
CA ARG A 52 16.42 33.85 8.17
C ARG A 52 14.94 33.50 7.94
N ILE A 53 14.64 32.70 6.90
CA ILE A 53 13.25 32.37 6.55
C ILE A 53 12.59 31.55 7.66
N ILE A 54 13.26 30.54 8.24
CA ILE A 54 12.68 29.72 9.29
C ILE A 54 12.45 30.51 10.59
N ALA A 55 13.26 31.54 10.86
CA ALA A 55 13.03 32.48 11.98
C ALA A 55 11.78 33.33 11.74
N ASP A 56 11.56 33.81 10.52
CA ASP A 56 10.36 34.55 10.15
C ASP A 56 9.10 33.66 10.27
N VAL A 57 9.14 32.43 9.74
CA VAL A 57 8.05 31.45 9.91
C VAL A 57 7.76 31.17 11.38
N GLN A 58 8.78 30.98 12.18
CA GLN A 58 8.61 30.79 13.64
C GLN A 58 7.89 31.98 14.27
N ARG A 59 8.33 33.21 14.01
CA ARG A 59 7.68 34.41 14.52
C ARG A 59 6.18 34.44 14.17
N ASP A 60 5.86 34.12 12.90
CA ASP A 60 4.51 34.20 12.40
C ASP A 60 3.61 33.07 12.96
N ILE A 61 4.15 31.86 13.13
CA ILE A 61 3.44 30.73 13.80
C ILE A 61 3.17 31.06 15.27
N PHE A 62 4.14 31.65 16.00
CA PHE A 62 3.95 32.06 17.38
C PHE A 62 2.96 33.24 17.52
N ALA A 63 2.82 34.08 16.50
CA ALA A 63 1.78 35.10 16.47
C ALA A 63 0.39 34.49 16.18
N LEU A 64 0.32 33.52 15.26
CA LEU A 64 -0.90 32.81 14.91
C LEU A 64 -1.45 32.02 16.10
N ASP A 65 -0.60 31.34 16.87
CA ASP A 65 -0.96 30.58 18.06
C ASP A 65 -1.79 31.37 19.08
N LYS A 66 -1.47 32.67 19.25
CA LYS A 66 -2.17 33.56 20.19
C LYS A 66 -3.62 33.88 19.81
N VAL A 67 -3.98 33.64 18.55
CA VAL A 67 -5.31 33.97 17.99
C VAL A 67 -6.04 32.79 17.41
N SER A 68 -5.39 31.61 17.38
CA SER A 68 -5.95 30.36 16.88
C SER A 68 -6.73 29.60 17.95
N GLU A 69 -7.70 28.83 17.54
CA GLU A 69 -8.36 27.82 18.37
C GLU A 69 -7.77 26.45 18.02
N PRO A 70 -7.54 25.58 18.99
CA PRO A 70 -7.07 24.23 18.74
C PRO A 70 -8.13 23.42 17.98
N PRO A 71 -7.73 22.41 17.18
CA PRO A 71 -8.68 21.55 16.48
C PRO A 71 -9.56 20.79 17.48
N ALA A 72 -10.84 20.62 17.13
CA ALA A 72 -11.80 19.94 18.00
C ALA A 72 -11.51 18.46 18.20
N LYS A 73 -10.88 17.82 17.21
CA LYS A 73 -10.48 16.42 17.19
C LYS A 73 -9.29 16.19 16.26
N LEU A 74 -8.47 15.20 16.59
CA LEU A 74 -7.32 14.77 15.77
C LEU A 74 -7.44 13.34 15.23
N SER A 75 -8.58 12.68 15.43
CA SER A 75 -8.80 11.33 14.90
C SER A 75 -10.27 11.07 14.56
N LEU A 76 -10.49 10.33 13.47
CA LEU A 76 -11.77 9.78 13.03
C LEU A 76 -12.90 10.82 12.91
N ASP A 77 -12.59 12.01 12.39
CA ASP A 77 -13.55 13.10 12.16
C ASP A 77 -13.59 13.53 10.67
N ASN A 78 -13.83 14.79 10.41
CA ASN A 78 -14.20 15.34 9.12
C ASN A 78 -13.16 15.10 8.01
N VAL A 79 -11.86 15.24 8.29
CA VAL A 79 -10.81 15.13 7.24
C VAL A 79 -10.57 13.68 6.87
N VAL A 80 -10.63 12.76 7.84
CA VAL A 80 -10.58 11.32 7.56
C VAL A 80 -11.75 10.92 6.65
N GLY A 81 -12.98 11.36 6.97
CA GLY A 81 -14.15 11.11 6.12
C GLY A 81 -14.03 11.73 4.72
N LYS A 82 -13.43 12.93 4.61
CA LYS A 82 -13.15 13.56 3.33
C LYS A 82 -12.11 12.77 2.50
N ALA A 83 -11.08 12.25 3.13
CA ALA A 83 -10.08 11.42 2.46
C ALA A 83 -10.71 10.13 1.93
N GLU A 84 -11.59 9.47 2.70
CA GLU A 84 -12.38 8.33 2.25
C GLU A 84 -13.24 8.67 1.03
N GLN A 85 -14.00 9.78 1.09
CA GLN A 85 -14.80 10.23 -0.04
C GLN A 85 -13.95 10.49 -1.30
N MET A 86 -12.82 11.17 -1.17
CA MET A 86 -11.92 11.42 -2.31
C MET A 86 -11.34 10.12 -2.89
N CYS A 87 -11.05 9.13 -2.05
CA CYS A 87 -10.65 7.79 -2.51
C CYS A 87 -11.80 7.09 -3.24
N ASP A 88 -13.02 7.12 -2.69
CA ASP A 88 -14.20 6.51 -3.32
C ASP A 88 -14.48 7.12 -4.69
N GLU A 89 -14.40 8.46 -4.81
CA GLU A 89 -14.58 9.17 -6.07
C GLU A 89 -13.50 8.78 -7.10
N TYR A 90 -12.24 8.75 -6.69
CA TYR A 90 -11.11 8.43 -7.58
C TYR A 90 -11.11 6.95 -8.00
N LEU A 91 -11.40 6.04 -7.08
CA LEU A 91 -11.42 4.59 -7.32
C LEU A 91 -12.74 4.09 -7.92
N HIS A 92 -13.74 4.96 -8.06
CA HIS A 92 -15.09 4.60 -8.50
C HIS A 92 -15.72 3.49 -7.65
N THR A 93 -15.56 3.57 -6.34
CA THR A 93 -16.12 2.65 -5.35
C THR A 93 -17.04 3.36 -4.36
N THR A 94 -17.76 2.61 -3.54
CA THR A 94 -18.68 3.14 -2.51
C THR A 94 -18.45 2.49 -1.15
N GLY A 95 -17.42 1.68 -1.01
CA GLY A 95 -17.16 0.90 0.19
C GLY A 95 -15.69 0.94 0.57
N SER A 96 -15.18 2.11 0.97
CA SER A 96 -13.82 2.22 1.48
C SER A 96 -13.77 2.75 2.92
N THR A 97 -12.69 2.41 3.62
CA THR A 97 -12.37 2.99 4.93
C THR A 97 -10.87 3.26 5.05
N PHE A 98 -10.54 4.44 5.56
CA PHE A 98 -9.16 4.83 5.78
C PHE A 98 -8.65 4.24 7.10
N VAL A 99 -7.55 3.49 7.01
CA VAL A 99 -6.93 2.74 8.11
C VAL A 99 -5.48 3.20 8.33
N THR A 100 -4.93 2.84 9.48
CA THR A 100 -3.58 3.28 9.88
C THR A 100 -2.48 2.84 8.90
N ASN A 101 -2.64 1.71 8.22
CA ASN A 101 -1.78 1.23 7.12
C ASN A 101 -2.45 0.09 6.35
N CYS A 102 -1.88 -0.30 5.21
CA CYS A 102 -2.39 -1.40 4.39
C CYS A 102 -2.52 -2.72 5.15
N THR A 103 -1.55 -3.04 6.00
CA THR A 103 -1.53 -4.28 6.81
C THR A 103 -2.75 -4.36 7.73
N ALA A 104 -3.14 -3.25 8.33
CA ALA A 104 -4.37 -3.18 9.15
C ALA A 104 -5.63 -3.39 8.30
N GLY A 105 -5.63 -2.92 7.05
CA GLY A 105 -6.68 -3.24 6.08
C GLY A 105 -6.76 -4.73 5.77
N PHE A 106 -5.62 -5.37 5.52
CA PHE A 106 -5.56 -6.83 5.35
C PHE A 106 -6.11 -7.58 6.56
N GLU A 107 -5.75 -7.16 7.78
CA GLU A 107 -6.24 -7.79 9.00
C GLU A 107 -7.77 -7.77 9.08
N ILE A 108 -8.40 -6.66 8.71
CA ILE A 108 -9.87 -6.56 8.68
C ILE A 108 -10.45 -7.54 7.65
N ALA A 109 -9.90 -7.61 6.43
CA ALA A 109 -10.36 -8.52 5.40
C ALA A 109 -10.19 -10.00 5.80
N TYR A 110 -9.06 -10.35 6.40
CA TYR A 110 -8.79 -11.69 6.93
C TYR A 110 -9.74 -12.08 8.08
N LYS A 111 -10.03 -11.15 8.99
CA LYS A 111 -11.03 -11.37 10.05
C LYS A 111 -12.41 -11.58 9.48
N TYR A 112 -12.79 -10.79 8.46
CA TYR A 112 -14.05 -11.00 7.75
C TYR A 112 -14.12 -12.41 7.15
N ALA A 113 -13.04 -12.89 6.54
CA ALA A 113 -12.98 -14.23 5.92
C ALA A 113 -13.19 -15.38 6.92
N SER A 114 -13.24 -15.09 8.22
CA SER A 114 -13.48 -16.07 9.29
C SER A 114 -12.47 -17.23 9.21
N LEU A 115 -11.20 -16.92 8.97
CA LEU A 115 -10.13 -17.91 8.84
C LEU A 115 -9.86 -18.64 10.15
N GLU A 116 -9.65 -19.95 10.07
CA GLU A 116 -9.34 -20.82 11.19
C GLU A 116 -7.96 -21.49 11.01
N PRO A 117 -7.32 -21.95 12.10
CA PRO A 117 -6.08 -22.73 11.99
C PRO A 117 -6.25 -23.94 11.05
N GLY A 118 -5.34 -24.06 10.07
CA GLY A 118 -5.36 -25.11 9.06
C GLY A 118 -6.15 -24.75 7.77
N ASP A 119 -6.89 -23.66 7.73
CA ASP A 119 -7.38 -23.10 6.48
C ASP A 119 -6.20 -22.69 5.59
N GLU A 120 -6.36 -22.77 4.29
CA GLU A 120 -5.32 -22.42 3.33
C GLU A 120 -5.55 -21.04 2.73
N VAL A 121 -4.47 -20.24 2.67
CA VAL A 121 -4.43 -18.93 1.99
C VAL A 121 -3.37 -19.00 0.91
N ILE A 122 -3.79 -18.78 -0.35
CA ILE A 122 -2.86 -18.75 -1.50
C ILE A 122 -2.30 -17.33 -1.64
N VAL A 123 -0.97 -17.22 -1.56
CA VAL A 123 -0.22 -15.96 -1.72
C VAL A 123 0.85 -16.11 -2.81
N PRO A 124 1.27 -15.04 -3.51
CA PRO A 124 2.38 -15.16 -4.46
C PRO A 124 3.69 -15.49 -3.75
N ALA A 125 4.55 -16.24 -4.41
CA ALA A 125 5.86 -16.61 -3.89
C ALA A 125 6.79 -15.39 -3.68
N ILE A 126 6.59 -14.30 -4.45
CA ILE A 126 7.31 -13.02 -4.34
C ILE A 126 6.32 -11.92 -3.96
N THR A 127 6.45 -11.36 -2.77
CA THR A 127 5.77 -10.14 -2.32
C THR A 127 6.35 -9.66 -1.00
N PHE A 128 5.77 -8.59 -0.44
CA PHE A 128 6.08 -8.13 0.91
C PHE A 128 5.38 -9.00 1.97
N ILE A 129 6.04 -9.20 3.11
CA ILE A 129 5.57 -10.10 4.18
C ILE A 129 4.18 -9.75 4.73
N ALA A 130 3.74 -8.49 4.65
CA ALA A 130 2.43 -8.07 5.15
C ALA A 130 1.28 -8.86 4.53
N THR A 131 1.41 -9.27 3.25
CA THR A 131 0.42 -10.08 2.53
C THR A 131 0.09 -11.39 3.25
N MET A 132 1.02 -11.96 4.03
CA MET A 132 0.84 -13.27 4.68
C MET A 132 0.88 -13.22 6.22
N ALA A 133 1.20 -12.08 6.83
CA ALA A 133 1.51 -11.99 8.25
C ALA A 133 0.35 -12.42 9.15
N TYR A 134 -0.86 -11.92 8.88
CA TYR A 134 -2.02 -12.26 9.72
C TYR A 134 -2.42 -13.74 9.60
N PRO A 135 -2.66 -14.33 8.41
CA PRO A 135 -3.01 -15.75 8.32
C PRO A 135 -1.94 -16.66 8.91
N LEU A 136 -0.65 -16.34 8.73
CA LEU A 136 0.43 -17.08 9.38
C LEU A 136 0.31 -17.03 10.92
N SER A 137 0.03 -15.85 11.48
CA SER A 137 -0.05 -15.64 12.93
C SER A 137 -1.17 -16.40 13.62
N ILE A 138 -2.26 -16.69 12.90
CA ILE A 138 -3.42 -17.43 13.43
C ILE A 138 -3.39 -18.94 13.09
N GLY A 139 -2.30 -19.42 12.48
CA GLY A 139 -2.11 -20.85 12.19
C GLY A 139 -2.75 -21.32 10.89
N CYS A 140 -3.10 -20.42 9.97
CA CYS A 140 -3.44 -20.83 8.61
C CYS A 140 -2.22 -21.40 7.90
N LYS A 141 -2.46 -22.27 6.94
CA LYS A 141 -1.45 -22.79 6.04
C LYS A 141 -1.30 -21.86 4.85
N LEU A 142 -0.11 -21.29 4.66
CA LEU A 142 0.22 -20.53 3.47
C LEU A 142 0.53 -21.48 2.31
N VAL A 143 -0.06 -21.23 1.17
CA VAL A 143 0.20 -21.92 -0.09
C VAL A 143 0.80 -20.90 -1.06
N PHE A 144 2.05 -21.11 -1.46
CA PHE A 144 2.77 -20.18 -2.32
C PHE A 144 2.48 -20.51 -3.78
N ALA A 145 1.87 -19.58 -4.50
CA ALA A 145 1.72 -19.67 -5.95
C ALA A 145 2.98 -19.15 -6.64
N ASP A 146 3.43 -19.88 -7.65
CA ASP A 146 4.53 -19.43 -8.52
C ASP A 146 4.14 -18.16 -9.28
N VAL A 147 5.09 -17.51 -9.88
CA VAL A 147 4.90 -16.23 -10.58
C VAL A 147 5.05 -16.39 -12.08
N ASP A 148 4.39 -15.53 -12.82
CA ASP A 148 4.68 -15.30 -14.22
C ASP A 148 6.10 -14.74 -14.36
N PRO A 149 6.96 -15.34 -15.19
CA PRO A 149 8.39 -15.00 -15.25
C PRO A 149 8.69 -13.63 -15.89
N VAL A 150 7.69 -12.92 -16.41
CA VAL A 150 7.83 -11.59 -17.00
C VAL A 150 7.24 -10.52 -16.12
N THR A 151 6.04 -10.72 -15.63
CA THR A 151 5.33 -9.73 -14.81
C THR A 151 5.69 -9.82 -13.34
N LEU A 152 6.16 -10.95 -12.85
CA LEU A 152 6.38 -11.34 -11.44
C LEU A 152 5.07 -11.42 -10.63
N ASN A 153 3.94 -11.27 -11.26
CA ASN A 153 2.65 -11.45 -10.63
C ASN A 153 2.33 -12.94 -10.47
N MET A 154 1.45 -13.25 -9.54
CA MET A 154 0.92 -14.60 -9.31
C MET A 154 0.42 -15.23 -10.62
N ASP A 155 0.88 -16.45 -10.92
CA ASP A 155 0.43 -17.21 -12.09
C ASP A 155 -0.94 -17.86 -11.82
N PRO A 156 -2.01 -17.45 -12.52
CA PRO A 156 -3.33 -18.03 -12.34
C PRO A 156 -3.40 -19.54 -12.61
N ALA A 157 -2.55 -20.05 -13.51
CA ALA A 157 -2.50 -21.49 -13.79
C ALA A 157 -1.90 -22.27 -12.62
N ASP A 158 -0.95 -21.69 -11.90
CA ASP A 158 -0.41 -22.30 -10.68
C ASP A 158 -1.40 -22.22 -9.52
N VAL A 159 -2.11 -21.09 -9.39
CA VAL A 159 -3.23 -20.98 -8.42
C VAL A 159 -4.24 -22.09 -8.62
N ALA A 160 -4.67 -22.34 -9.86
CA ALA A 160 -5.62 -23.40 -10.17
C ALA A 160 -5.13 -24.79 -9.71
N ARG A 161 -3.84 -25.08 -9.85
CA ARG A 161 -3.23 -26.35 -9.40
C ARG A 161 -3.17 -26.49 -7.87
N LYS A 162 -3.16 -25.37 -7.15
CA LYS A 162 -2.92 -25.31 -5.69
C LYS A 162 -4.19 -25.11 -4.86
N ILE A 163 -5.34 -24.90 -5.48
CA ILE A 163 -6.63 -24.85 -4.78
C ILE A 163 -6.98 -26.23 -4.24
N THR A 164 -7.41 -26.26 -2.98
CA THR A 164 -7.93 -27.45 -2.29
C THR A 164 -9.25 -27.12 -1.58
N ASP A 165 -9.92 -28.13 -1.02
CA ASP A 165 -11.14 -27.93 -0.21
C ASP A 165 -10.93 -27.08 1.05
N ARG A 166 -9.66 -26.82 1.44
CA ARG A 166 -9.29 -25.95 2.57
C ARG A 166 -8.95 -24.54 2.16
N THR A 167 -8.81 -24.25 0.87
CA THR A 167 -8.53 -22.89 0.40
C THR A 167 -9.70 -21.97 0.72
N ARG A 168 -9.43 -20.85 1.39
CA ARG A 168 -10.43 -19.86 1.81
C ARG A 168 -10.21 -18.49 1.20
N MET A 169 -8.96 -18.18 0.86
CA MET A 169 -8.62 -16.89 0.27
C MET A 169 -7.46 -16.99 -0.70
N ILE A 170 -7.54 -16.20 -1.77
CA ILE A 170 -6.44 -15.95 -2.72
C ILE A 170 -6.09 -14.46 -2.58
N VAL A 171 -4.77 -14.16 -2.53
CA VAL A 171 -4.29 -12.79 -2.35
C VAL A 171 -3.36 -12.41 -3.52
N PRO A 172 -3.92 -12.01 -4.68
CA PRO A 172 -3.12 -11.49 -5.78
C PRO A 172 -2.48 -10.15 -5.38
N VAL A 173 -1.22 -9.95 -5.78
CA VAL A 173 -0.43 -8.73 -5.51
C VAL A 173 -0.05 -8.08 -6.83
N HIS A 174 -0.40 -6.81 -7.02
CA HIS A 174 -0.02 -6.04 -8.21
C HIS A 174 1.44 -5.56 -8.10
N ILE A 175 2.40 -6.47 -8.31
CA ILE A 175 3.83 -6.23 -8.05
C ILE A 175 4.37 -5.08 -8.90
N GLY A 176 5.00 -4.12 -8.21
CA GLY A 176 5.52 -2.91 -8.86
C GLY A 176 4.46 -2.02 -9.48
N GLY A 177 3.17 -2.30 -9.21
CA GLY A 177 2.03 -1.59 -9.77
C GLY A 177 1.63 -2.07 -11.17
N TYR A 178 2.16 -3.21 -11.62
CA TYR A 178 1.68 -3.88 -12.84
C TYR A 178 0.49 -4.78 -12.48
N PRO A 179 -0.66 -4.66 -13.18
CA PRO A 179 -1.85 -5.45 -12.86
C PRO A 179 -1.61 -6.97 -12.94
N VAL A 180 -2.13 -7.69 -11.95
CA VAL A 180 -2.32 -9.15 -12.06
C VAL A 180 -3.39 -9.42 -13.13
N ASP A 181 -3.29 -10.55 -13.83
CA ASP A 181 -4.40 -11.07 -14.64
C ASP A 181 -5.52 -11.54 -13.72
N MET A 182 -6.45 -10.62 -13.41
CA MET A 182 -7.49 -10.83 -12.42
C MET A 182 -8.64 -11.70 -12.91
N ASP A 183 -8.94 -11.71 -14.21
CA ASP A 183 -10.11 -12.43 -14.73
C ASP A 183 -10.06 -13.93 -14.44
N PRO A 184 -8.96 -14.67 -14.71
CA PRO A 184 -8.87 -16.08 -14.34
C PRO A 184 -8.87 -16.31 -12.81
N ILE A 185 -8.27 -15.42 -12.01
CA ILE A 185 -8.28 -15.50 -10.55
C ILE A 185 -9.73 -15.39 -10.02
N MET A 186 -10.46 -14.38 -10.47
CA MET A 186 -11.85 -14.16 -10.06
C MET A 186 -12.79 -15.32 -10.50
N LYS A 187 -12.50 -15.89 -11.68
CA LYS A 187 -13.23 -17.07 -12.15
C LYS A 187 -12.99 -18.27 -11.22
N LEU A 188 -11.74 -18.57 -10.92
CA LEU A 188 -11.39 -19.67 -9.99
C LEU A 188 -12.00 -19.46 -8.60
N ALA A 189 -11.90 -18.25 -8.06
CA ALA A 189 -12.46 -17.92 -6.77
C ALA A 189 -13.99 -18.15 -6.72
N LYS A 190 -14.70 -17.74 -7.77
CA LYS A 190 -16.15 -17.97 -7.89
C LYS A 190 -16.50 -19.45 -8.02
N GLU A 191 -15.74 -20.23 -8.78
CA GLU A 191 -15.99 -21.66 -8.99
C GLU A 191 -15.80 -22.50 -7.71
N HIS A 192 -14.94 -22.03 -6.79
CA HIS A 192 -14.56 -22.72 -5.58
C HIS A 192 -15.10 -22.09 -4.29
N ASP A 193 -15.92 -21.03 -4.37
CA ASP A 193 -16.43 -20.26 -3.22
C ASP A 193 -15.27 -19.77 -2.31
N ILE A 194 -14.29 -19.10 -2.91
CA ILE A 194 -13.09 -18.57 -2.27
C ILE A 194 -13.13 -17.05 -2.33
N LEU A 195 -12.79 -16.38 -1.23
CA LEU A 195 -12.65 -14.91 -1.20
C LEU A 195 -11.33 -14.46 -1.85
N VAL A 196 -11.35 -13.27 -2.44
CA VAL A 196 -10.16 -12.65 -3.04
C VAL A 196 -9.89 -11.30 -2.37
N LEU A 197 -8.64 -11.12 -1.94
CA LEU A 197 -8.12 -9.86 -1.42
C LEU A 197 -7.00 -9.34 -2.34
N GLU A 198 -7.26 -8.26 -3.08
CA GLU A 198 -6.21 -7.59 -3.85
C GLU A 198 -5.23 -6.89 -2.90
N ASP A 199 -3.98 -7.31 -2.90
CA ASP A 199 -2.89 -6.47 -2.39
C ASP A 199 -2.54 -5.42 -3.44
N ALA A 200 -3.19 -4.28 -3.33
CA ALA A 200 -3.02 -3.12 -4.19
C ALA A 200 -2.07 -2.06 -3.59
N ALA A 201 -1.16 -2.47 -2.67
CA ALA A 201 -0.22 -1.54 -2.03
C ALA A 201 0.64 -0.75 -3.02
N HIS A 202 0.82 -1.22 -4.25
CA HIS A 202 1.51 -0.54 -5.35
C HIS A 202 0.54 -0.04 -6.44
N GLY A 203 -0.76 -0.32 -6.29
CA GLY A 203 -1.76 -0.24 -7.37
C GLY A 203 -2.56 1.05 -7.43
N PHE A 204 -2.43 1.99 -6.48
CA PHE A 204 -3.27 3.20 -6.47
C PHE A 204 -3.02 4.06 -7.71
N GLY A 205 -4.06 4.22 -8.54
CA GLY A 205 -4.00 4.89 -9.84
C GLY A 205 -3.82 3.95 -11.04
N GLY A 206 -3.67 2.64 -10.82
CA GLY A 206 -3.60 1.64 -11.88
C GLY A 206 -4.97 1.09 -12.29
N MET A 207 -5.05 0.48 -13.48
CA MET A 207 -6.30 -0.08 -14.02
C MET A 207 -6.06 -1.43 -14.69
N TYR A 208 -7.08 -2.28 -14.62
CA TYR A 208 -7.19 -3.54 -15.33
C TYR A 208 -8.59 -3.65 -15.95
N HIS A 209 -8.67 -3.74 -17.28
CA HIS A 209 -9.91 -3.85 -18.07
C HIS A 209 -10.97 -2.82 -17.67
N GLY A 210 -10.55 -1.55 -17.53
CA GLY A 210 -11.43 -0.44 -17.19
C GLY A 210 -11.83 -0.31 -15.72
N LYS A 211 -11.32 -1.21 -14.85
CA LYS A 211 -11.53 -1.16 -13.38
C LYS A 211 -10.26 -0.70 -12.68
N MET A 212 -10.41 0.08 -11.63
CA MET A 212 -9.27 0.47 -10.78
C MET A 212 -8.76 -0.74 -10.02
N LEU A 213 -7.42 -0.90 -9.94
CA LEU A 213 -6.81 -1.92 -9.09
C LEU A 213 -7.27 -1.73 -7.64
N GLY A 214 -7.46 -2.84 -6.91
CA GLY A 214 -7.96 -2.83 -5.53
C GLY A 214 -9.48 -2.63 -5.42
N THR A 215 -10.22 -2.64 -6.56
CA THR A 215 -11.69 -2.57 -6.58
C THR A 215 -12.32 -3.69 -7.41
N ILE A 216 -11.54 -4.69 -7.81
CA ILE A 216 -11.97 -5.78 -8.69
C ILE A 216 -12.50 -6.97 -7.90
N ALA A 217 -11.82 -7.31 -6.79
CA ALA A 217 -12.11 -8.47 -5.96
C ALA A 217 -13.07 -8.14 -4.80
N ASP A 218 -13.28 -9.11 -3.89
CA ASP A 218 -14.11 -8.93 -2.70
C ASP A 218 -13.58 -7.84 -1.78
N PHE A 219 -12.26 -7.80 -1.64
CA PHE A 219 -11.50 -6.77 -0.94
C PHE A 219 -10.33 -6.29 -1.76
N GLY A 220 -9.92 -5.04 -1.51
CA GLY A 220 -8.65 -4.51 -1.97
C GLY A 220 -8.08 -3.53 -0.96
N ALA A 221 -6.78 -3.58 -0.72
CA ALA A 221 -6.14 -2.67 0.22
C ALA A 221 -4.94 -1.96 -0.40
N PHE A 222 -4.85 -0.67 -0.13
CA PHE A 222 -3.80 0.22 -0.61
C PHE A 222 -2.93 0.70 0.54
N SER A 223 -1.67 0.98 0.22
CA SER A 223 -0.71 1.57 1.14
C SER A 223 -0.42 3.02 0.77
N PHE A 224 -0.44 3.89 1.79
CA PHE A 224 0.01 5.27 1.72
C PHE A 224 1.24 5.52 2.61
N HIS A 225 2.03 4.46 2.82
CA HIS A 225 3.36 4.56 3.43
C HIS A 225 4.25 5.53 2.62
N GLU A 226 5.25 6.13 3.26
CA GLU A 226 6.10 7.17 2.65
C GLU A 226 6.76 6.78 1.32
N VAL A 227 7.01 5.47 1.09
CA VAL A 227 7.64 4.96 -0.15
C VAL A 227 6.64 4.66 -1.26
N LYS A 228 5.33 4.82 -1.06
CA LYS A 228 4.30 4.48 -2.05
C LYS A 228 4.08 5.60 -3.07
N ASN A 229 3.24 5.35 -4.08
CA ASN A 229 2.96 6.29 -5.15
C ASN A 229 2.42 7.62 -4.63
N ILE A 230 1.55 7.56 -3.64
CA ILE A 230 1.11 8.68 -2.81
C ILE A 230 1.18 8.29 -1.34
N THR A 231 1.32 9.27 -0.46
CA THR A 231 1.56 9.06 0.97
C THR A 231 0.63 9.90 1.83
N SER A 232 0.48 9.51 3.09
CA SER A 232 -0.29 10.26 4.09
C SER A 232 0.56 10.61 5.31
N PHE A 233 1.63 11.39 5.08
CA PHE A 233 2.60 11.80 6.11
C PHE A 233 3.25 10.63 6.86
N GLY A 234 3.65 9.60 6.10
CA GLY A 234 4.45 8.48 6.61
C GLY A 234 3.71 7.15 6.62
N GLU A 235 2.50 7.09 7.18
CA GLU A 235 1.70 5.87 7.27
C GLU A 235 0.24 6.12 6.94
N GLY A 236 -0.38 5.16 6.25
CA GLY A 236 -1.81 5.15 5.94
C GLY A 236 -2.18 4.00 5.02
N GLY A 237 -3.46 3.72 4.93
CA GLY A 237 -4.01 2.75 4.01
C GLY A 237 -5.50 2.95 3.77
N ILE A 238 -5.99 2.43 2.67
CA ILE A 238 -7.44 2.30 2.39
C ILE A 238 -7.76 0.84 2.20
N LEU A 239 -8.81 0.38 2.86
CA LEU A 239 -9.46 -0.90 2.56
C LEU A 239 -10.75 -0.63 1.79
N CYS A 240 -10.90 -1.28 0.64
CA CYS A 240 -12.12 -1.30 -0.18
C CYS A 240 -12.81 -2.65 -0.09
N THR A 241 -14.14 -2.67 -0.27
CA THR A 241 -14.89 -3.92 -0.40
C THR A 241 -16.02 -3.82 -1.40
N ASN A 242 -16.24 -4.90 -2.15
CA ASN A 242 -17.40 -5.12 -3.01
C ASN A 242 -18.51 -5.95 -2.32
N ILE A 243 -18.31 -6.35 -1.06
CA ILE A 243 -19.31 -7.11 -0.30
C ILE A 243 -20.31 -6.15 0.32
N ASP A 244 -21.46 -5.97 -0.33
CA ASP A 244 -22.50 -5.02 0.08
C ASP A 244 -22.95 -5.20 1.52
N SER A 245 -23.05 -6.44 2.00
CA SER A 245 -23.46 -6.73 3.38
C SER A 245 -22.42 -6.28 4.41
N PHE A 246 -21.14 -6.15 4.03
CA PHE A 246 -20.06 -5.72 4.93
C PHE A 246 -19.79 -4.22 4.89
N LYS A 247 -20.17 -3.51 3.83
CA LYS A 247 -19.96 -2.06 3.70
C LYS A 247 -20.38 -1.25 4.94
N PRO A 248 -21.54 -1.51 5.58
CA PRO A 248 -21.94 -0.81 6.79
C PRO A 248 -21.00 -1.04 7.98
N ASP A 249 -20.32 -2.20 8.02
CA ASP A 249 -19.42 -2.56 9.12
C ASP A 249 -17.98 -2.08 8.92
N MET A 250 -17.60 -1.63 7.73
CA MET A 250 -16.23 -1.22 7.43
C MET A 250 -15.67 -0.19 8.42
N LYS A 251 -16.42 0.88 8.69
CA LYS A 251 -16.00 1.93 9.63
C LYS A 251 -15.98 1.44 11.08
N ARG A 252 -16.86 0.51 11.43
CA ARG A 252 -16.90 -0.14 12.74
C ARG A 252 -15.72 -1.10 12.91
N ALA A 253 -15.38 -1.85 11.86
CA ALA A 253 -14.24 -2.76 11.84
C ALA A 253 -12.90 -2.03 12.01
N ARG A 254 -12.82 -0.76 11.60
CA ARG A 254 -11.65 0.10 11.83
C ARG A 254 -11.42 0.41 13.32
N PHE A 255 -12.47 0.53 14.13
CA PHE A 255 -12.33 0.94 15.52
C PHE A 255 -13.27 0.17 16.44
N LEU A 256 -12.79 -0.98 16.92
CA LEU A 256 -13.38 -1.76 18.03
C LEU A 256 -14.87 -2.09 17.89
N GLY A 257 -15.43 -2.07 16.69
CA GLY A 257 -16.86 -2.30 16.46
C GLY A 257 -17.76 -1.12 16.88
N THR A 258 -17.17 0.08 17.09
CA THR A 258 -17.90 1.28 17.51
C THR A 258 -18.60 1.94 16.33
N ASP A 259 -19.90 2.21 16.47
CA ASP A 259 -20.69 2.96 15.48
C ASP A 259 -20.70 4.46 15.82
N PHE A 260 -19.90 5.25 15.11
CA PHE A 260 -19.83 6.70 15.27
C PHE A 260 -20.96 7.47 14.55
N SER A 261 -21.78 6.80 13.74
CA SER A 261 -22.91 7.44 13.02
C SER A 261 -24.09 7.72 13.94
N ARG A 262 -24.16 7.05 15.08
CA ARG A 262 -25.24 7.20 16.04
C ARG A 262 -24.94 8.28 17.04
N LYS A 263 -25.97 9.04 17.45
CA LYS A 263 -25.96 9.80 18.69
C LYS A 263 -26.05 8.82 19.87
N ILE A 264 -24.94 8.53 20.49
CA ILE A 264 -24.83 7.50 21.53
C ILE A 264 -25.32 8.11 22.85
N LYS A 265 -26.42 7.61 23.39
CA LYS A 265 -26.86 7.92 24.75
C LYS A 265 -26.00 7.22 25.79
N ASP A 266 -25.60 6.00 25.45
CA ASP A 266 -24.77 5.15 26.29
C ASP A 266 -23.79 4.38 25.40
N TRP A 267 -22.62 4.97 25.17
CA TRP A 267 -21.61 4.45 24.27
C TRP A 267 -21.06 3.08 24.67
N LEU A 268 -21.20 2.68 25.94
CA LEU A 268 -20.73 1.39 26.43
C LEU A 268 -21.48 0.22 25.79
N TYR A 269 -22.71 0.44 25.33
CA TYR A 269 -23.54 -0.60 24.72
C TYR A 269 -23.57 -0.58 23.17
N ASP A 270 -22.86 0.38 22.54
CA ASP A 270 -22.83 0.49 21.08
C ASP A 270 -21.55 -0.11 20.44
N VAL A 271 -20.79 -0.87 21.22
CA VAL A 271 -19.70 -1.69 20.73
C VAL A 271 -20.22 -3.08 20.40
N THR A 272 -20.18 -3.45 19.12
CA THR A 272 -20.72 -4.74 18.66
C THR A 272 -19.71 -5.48 17.79
N ALA A 273 -19.84 -6.81 17.72
CA ALA A 273 -19.06 -7.57 16.74
C ALA A 273 -19.42 -7.15 15.32
N CYS A 274 -18.43 -7.15 14.45
CA CYS A 274 -18.62 -6.91 13.02
C CYS A 274 -19.02 -8.22 12.31
N GLN A 275 -19.77 -8.08 11.21
CA GLN A 275 -20.14 -9.23 10.38
C GLN A 275 -18.89 -9.85 9.76
N GLY A 276 -18.78 -11.18 9.81
CA GLY A 276 -17.82 -11.95 9.05
C GLY A 276 -18.52 -12.90 8.07
N TRP A 277 -17.75 -13.58 7.23
CA TRP A 277 -18.26 -14.48 6.20
C TRP A 277 -19.03 -15.65 6.80
N LYS A 278 -18.45 -16.32 7.79
CA LYS A 278 -19.11 -17.48 8.46
C LYS A 278 -19.62 -17.14 9.86
N HIS A 279 -18.91 -16.29 10.59
CA HIS A 279 -19.24 -15.89 11.95
C HIS A 279 -18.78 -14.46 12.22
N PRO A 280 -19.42 -13.74 13.17
CA PRO A 280 -19.00 -12.40 13.57
C PRO A 280 -17.57 -12.40 14.14
N PHE A 281 -16.88 -11.26 13.98
CA PHE A 281 -15.52 -11.08 14.53
C PHE A 281 -15.43 -9.84 15.42
N VAL A 282 -14.44 -9.87 16.31
CA VAL A 282 -14.08 -8.71 17.16
C VAL A 282 -13.08 -7.84 16.40
N ALA A 283 -13.47 -6.59 16.18
CA ALA A 283 -12.63 -5.61 15.51
C ALA A 283 -11.45 -5.15 16.39
N GLY A 284 -10.33 -4.86 15.75
CA GLY A 284 -9.18 -4.20 16.37
C GLY A 284 -9.28 -2.67 16.35
N ASN A 285 -8.14 -2.02 16.58
CA ASN A 285 -7.99 -0.58 16.39
C ASN A 285 -7.03 -0.31 15.23
N ALA A 286 -7.58 0.06 14.09
CA ALA A 286 -6.87 0.47 12.89
C ALA A 286 -7.16 1.95 12.56
N SER A 287 -7.46 2.76 13.58
CA SER A 287 -7.80 4.17 13.40
C SER A 287 -6.61 5.00 12.90
N THR A 288 -6.92 6.03 12.14
CA THR A 288 -5.96 6.99 11.59
C THR A 288 -6.25 8.40 12.11
N THR A 289 -5.35 9.34 11.86
CA THR A 289 -5.44 10.72 12.33
C THR A 289 -5.95 11.66 11.24
N GLU A 290 -6.52 12.82 11.67
CA GLU A 290 -6.92 13.90 10.77
C GLU A 290 -5.73 14.45 9.97
N ILE A 291 -4.53 14.49 10.56
CA ILE A 291 -3.30 14.93 9.89
C ILE A 291 -2.94 13.99 8.73
N GLN A 292 -3.02 12.68 8.94
CA GLN A 292 -2.83 11.70 7.87
C GLN A 292 -3.89 11.84 6.78
N GLY A 293 -5.16 12.01 7.17
CA GLY A 293 -6.25 12.31 6.23
C GLY A 293 -6.00 13.56 5.40
N LEU A 294 -5.51 14.64 6.04
CA LEU A 294 -5.15 15.87 5.34
C LEU A 294 -4.04 15.66 4.31
N GLY A 295 -2.99 14.93 4.71
CA GLY A 295 -1.89 14.56 3.81
C GLY A 295 -2.39 13.81 2.58
N LEU A 296 -3.21 12.78 2.79
CA LEU A 296 -3.81 11.99 1.70
C LEU A 296 -4.67 12.85 0.77
N CYS A 297 -5.53 13.72 1.30
CA CYS A 297 -6.34 14.63 0.49
C CYS A 297 -5.50 15.51 -0.44
N GLN A 298 -4.32 15.97 -0.01
CA GLN A 298 -3.43 16.76 -0.85
C GLN A 298 -2.71 15.91 -1.91
N GLN A 299 -2.38 14.67 -1.57
CA GLN A 299 -1.72 13.75 -2.50
C GLN A 299 -2.67 13.27 -3.60
N ILE A 300 -3.92 12.92 -3.28
CA ILE A 300 -4.91 12.49 -4.27
C ILE A 300 -5.14 13.56 -5.35
N LYS A 301 -5.12 14.84 -5.01
CA LYS A 301 -5.25 15.93 -6.00
C LYS A 301 -4.16 15.94 -7.07
N ARG A 302 -3.03 15.30 -6.81
CA ARG A 302 -1.86 15.26 -7.70
C ARG A 302 -1.57 13.86 -8.25
N ILE A 303 -2.43 12.89 -7.99
CA ILE A 303 -2.16 11.48 -8.34
C ILE A 303 -1.93 11.28 -9.84
N ASP A 304 -2.72 11.93 -10.69
CA ASP A 304 -2.59 11.79 -12.14
C ASP A 304 -1.28 12.40 -12.65
N GLU A 305 -0.83 13.52 -12.07
CA GLU A 305 0.47 14.11 -12.33
C GLU A 305 1.60 13.15 -11.91
N ILE A 306 1.50 12.58 -10.71
CA ILE A 306 2.50 11.65 -10.18
C ILE A 306 2.60 10.39 -11.04
N ILE A 307 1.47 9.77 -11.38
CA ILE A 307 1.45 8.57 -12.24
C ILE A 307 1.92 8.92 -13.66
N GLY A 308 1.52 10.08 -14.19
CA GLY A 308 1.99 10.58 -15.48
C GLY A 308 3.50 10.74 -15.53
N ALA A 309 4.11 11.33 -14.50
CA ALA A 309 5.55 11.49 -14.39
C ALA A 309 6.29 10.13 -14.32
N ARG A 310 5.77 9.16 -13.54
CA ARG A 310 6.32 7.79 -13.48
C ARG A 310 6.26 7.10 -14.83
N ARG A 311 5.12 7.18 -15.52
CA ARG A 311 4.95 6.63 -16.87
C ARG A 311 5.92 7.26 -17.88
N ALA A 312 6.06 8.58 -17.88
CA ALA A 312 6.97 9.28 -18.77
C ALA A 312 8.43 8.84 -18.55
N CYS A 313 8.87 8.71 -17.30
CA CYS A 313 10.20 8.22 -16.97
C CYS A 313 10.38 6.76 -17.40
N ALA A 314 9.41 5.87 -17.14
CA ALA A 314 9.46 4.47 -17.58
C ALA A 314 9.51 4.33 -19.10
N THR A 315 8.72 5.14 -19.83
CA THR A 315 8.76 5.19 -21.29
C THR A 315 10.14 5.63 -21.80
N TYR A 316 10.69 6.70 -21.21
CA TYR A 316 12.02 7.18 -21.54
C TYR A 316 13.10 6.12 -21.30
N LEU A 317 13.06 5.43 -20.16
CA LEU A 317 13.98 4.33 -19.84
C LEU A 317 13.83 3.17 -20.84
N ASN A 318 12.60 2.77 -21.20
CA ASN A 318 12.39 1.76 -22.23
C ASN A 318 13.05 2.16 -23.56
N ASP A 319 12.87 3.41 -23.99
CA ASP A 319 13.43 3.89 -25.25
C ASP A 319 14.97 3.87 -25.24
N ARG A 320 15.59 4.23 -24.11
CA ARG A 320 17.04 4.16 -23.94
C ARG A 320 17.54 2.71 -23.86
N LEU A 321 16.92 1.88 -23.05
CA LEU A 321 17.37 0.51 -22.78
C LEU A 321 17.11 -0.48 -23.90
N LYS A 322 16.31 -0.12 -24.91
CA LYS A 322 16.16 -0.91 -26.16
C LYS A 322 17.49 -1.19 -26.86
N GLU A 323 18.52 -0.35 -26.64
CA GLU A 323 19.86 -0.54 -27.20
C GLU A 323 20.53 -1.84 -26.70
N ALA A 324 20.12 -2.35 -25.52
CA ALA A 324 20.61 -3.62 -24.99
C ALA A 324 20.05 -4.85 -25.75
N GLY A 325 19.08 -4.64 -26.64
CA GLY A 325 18.44 -5.74 -27.40
C GLY A 325 17.88 -6.83 -26.50
N ASP A 326 18.06 -8.08 -26.89
CA ASP A 326 17.56 -9.26 -26.17
C ASP A 326 18.28 -9.55 -24.84
N ALA A 327 19.29 -8.77 -24.46
CA ALA A 327 19.97 -8.92 -23.18
C ALA A 327 19.10 -8.48 -21.99
N LEU A 328 18.15 -7.59 -22.25
CA LEU A 328 17.18 -7.11 -21.27
C LEU A 328 15.75 -7.32 -21.76
N ILE A 329 14.87 -7.77 -20.84
CA ILE A 329 13.43 -7.76 -21.04
C ILE A 329 12.90 -6.58 -20.23
N LEU A 330 12.38 -5.57 -20.92
CA LEU A 330 11.92 -4.33 -20.35
C LEU A 330 10.46 -4.45 -19.88
N GLN A 331 10.08 -3.64 -18.93
CA GLN A 331 8.73 -3.62 -18.42
C GLN A 331 7.74 -3.20 -19.51
N ASP A 332 6.65 -3.95 -19.64
CA ASP A 332 5.52 -3.55 -20.46
C ASP A 332 4.91 -2.24 -19.91
N LEU A 333 4.71 -1.29 -20.82
CA LEU A 333 4.14 0.02 -20.50
C LEU A 333 2.61 0.01 -20.40
N GLY A 334 1.99 -1.13 -20.68
CA GLY A 334 0.54 -1.28 -20.72
C GLY A 334 -0.09 -0.66 -21.97
N ASN A 335 -1.40 -0.61 -21.97
CA ASN A 335 -2.25 -0.11 -23.05
C ASN A 335 -3.51 0.56 -22.49
N GLU A 336 -4.58 0.73 -23.29
CA GLU A 336 -5.84 1.33 -22.82
C GLU A 336 -6.54 0.48 -21.76
N ASP A 337 -6.40 -0.85 -21.81
CA ASP A 337 -7.03 -1.78 -20.89
C ASP A 337 -6.18 -2.08 -19.64
N ILE A 338 -4.86 -2.00 -19.79
CA ILE A 338 -3.86 -2.31 -18.75
C ILE A 338 -3.05 -1.04 -18.46
N LYS A 339 -3.25 -0.41 -17.30
CA LYS A 339 -2.55 0.83 -16.93
C LYS A 339 -1.72 0.61 -15.66
N PRO A 340 -0.42 0.29 -15.79
CA PRO A 340 0.48 0.18 -14.65
C PRO A 340 0.70 1.53 -13.96
N THR A 341 0.98 1.51 -12.65
CA THR A 341 1.34 2.70 -11.87
C THR A 341 2.84 3.01 -11.89
N PHE A 342 3.66 2.08 -12.34
CA PHE A 342 5.12 2.18 -12.30
C PHE A 342 5.66 2.52 -10.90
N HIS A 343 5.09 1.88 -9.86
CA HIS A 343 5.65 1.98 -8.51
C HIS A 343 7.12 1.52 -8.50
N LEU A 344 7.40 0.42 -9.18
CA LEU A 344 8.75 -0.05 -9.52
C LEU A 344 8.86 -0.16 -11.05
N TYR A 345 9.98 0.26 -11.61
CA TYR A 345 10.33 -0.03 -12.99
C TYR A 345 11.17 -1.31 -13.02
N LYS A 346 10.55 -2.38 -13.49
CA LYS A 346 11.15 -3.73 -13.48
C LYS A 346 11.96 -3.97 -14.75
N VAL A 347 13.13 -4.59 -14.61
CA VAL A 347 13.97 -5.04 -15.70
C VAL A 347 14.40 -6.47 -15.43
N LEU A 348 14.33 -7.33 -16.44
CA LEU A 348 14.79 -8.70 -16.35
C LEU A 348 16.01 -8.89 -17.27
N VAL A 349 17.07 -9.42 -16.71
CA VAL A 349 18.25 -9.84 -17.47
C VAL A 349 17.93 -11.18 -18.18
N ASN A 350 18.32 -11.29 -19.43
CA ASN A 350 18.43 -12.57 -20.13
C ASN A 350 19.87 -13.07 -20.00
N PRO A 351 20.18 -14.04 -19.13
CA PRO A 351 21.56 -14.39 -18.82
C PRO A 351 22.36 -14.87 -20.05
N GLU A 352 21.72 -15.58 -20.97
CA GLU A 352 22.37 -16.10 -22.18
C GLU A 352 22.76 -14.97 -23.15
N LYS A 353 21.93 -13.94 -23.27
CA LYS A 353 22.16 -12.82 -24.17
C LYS A 353 23.00 -11.71 -23.55
N ALA A 354 22.91 -11.56 -22.23
CA ALA A 354 23.68 -10.58 -21.47
C ALA A 354 25.12 -11.05 -21.14
N GLY A 355 25.42 -12.36 -21.26
CA GLY A 355 26.72 -12.91 -20.87
C GLY A 355 26.89 -13.07 -19.34
N GLY A 356 25.79 -13.07 -18.59
CA GLY A 356 25.77 -13.21 -17.15
C GLY A 356 24.39 -12.92 -16.56
N ASP A 357 24.18 -13.24 -15.31
CA ASP A 357 22.91 -13.06 -14.61
C ASP A 357 22.76 -11.67 -13.97
N VAL A 358 21.62 -11.46 -13.30
CA VAL A 358 21.31 -10.22 -12.63
C VAL A 358 22.27 -9.89 -11.47
N GLN A 359 22.91 -10.88 -10.86
CA GLN A 359 23.86 -10.64 -9.76
C GLN A 359 25.12 -9.95 -10.30
N LEU A 360 25.58 -10.37 -11.49
CA LEU A 360 26.68 -9.69 -12.16
C LEU A 360 26.33 -8.26 -12.56
N LEU A 361 25.12 -8.04 -13.12
CA LEU A 361 24.63 -6.70 -13.42
C LEU A 361 24.58 -5.81 -12.17
N LYS A 362 24.01 -6.29 -11.07
CA LYS A 362 23.92 -5.55 -9.79
C LYS A 362 25.30 -5.16 -9.30
N LYS A 363 26.29 -6.06 -9.32
CA LYS A 363 27.67 -5.79 -8.92
C LYS A 363 28.31 -4.67 -9.76
N LYS A 364 28.07 -4.66 -11.07
CA LYS A 364 28.57 -3.62 -11.97
C LYS A 364 27.91 -2.27 -11.73
N LEU A 365 26.58 -2.27 -11.47
CA LEU A 365 25.84 -1.07 -11.15
C LEU A 365 26.27 -0.47 -9.80
N GLU A 366 26.50 -1.30 -8.79
CA GLU A 366 27.03 -0.87 -7.49
C GLU A 366 28.39 -0.17 -7.63
N ALA A 367 29.30 -0.74 -8.45
CA ALA A 367 30.58 -0.12 -8.74
C ALA A 367 30.49 1.25 -9.44
N ARG A 368 29.36 1.55 -10.09
CA ARG A 368 29.02 2.82 -10.71
C ARG A 368 28.19 3.74 -9.79
N GLY A 369 27.92 3.33 -8.55
CA GLY A 369 27.13 4.12 -7.61
C GLY A 369 25.62 4.13 -7.95
N VAL A 370 25.14 3.22 -8.78
CA VAL A 370 23.71 3.01 -9.02
C VAL A 370 23.18 2.01 -8.01
N THR A 371 22.46 2.52 -7.00
CA THR A 371 21.89 1.67 -5.95
C THR A 371 20.83 0.73 -6.52
N ASN A 372 20.95 -0.52 -6.16
CA ASN A 372 20.01 -1.56 -6.53
C ASN A 372 19.57 -2.34 -5.30
N ILE A 373 18.33 -2.20 -4.90
CA ILE A 373 17.76 -2.88 -3.74
C ILE A 373 16.93 -4.06 -4.26
N PRO A 374 17.21 -5.31 -3.86
CA PRO A 374 16.41 -6.46 -4.25
C PRO A 374 15.08 -6.47 -3.47
N HIS A 375 14.01 -5.98 -4.05
CA HIS A 375 12.64 -6.16 -3.60
C HIS A 375 11.91 -7.10 -4.59
N PHE A 376 11.19 -8.06 -4.17
CA PHE A 376 11.05 -8.72 -2.87
C PHE A 376 11.65 -10.11 -3.01
N GLY A 377 12.19 -10.70 -1.94
CA GLY A 377 12.68 -12.08 -1.98
C GLY A 377 11.54 -13.09 -1.96
N PRO A 378 11.82 -14.35 -2.30
CA PRO A 378 10.87 -15.43 -2.12
C PRO A 378 10.44 -15.53 -0.65
N LEU A 379 9.14 -15.38 -0.39
CA LEU A 379 8.61 -15.32 0.98
C LEU A 379 8.95 -16.57 1.79
N TYR A 380 8.92 -17.75 1.17
CA TYR A 380 9.21 -19.01 1.83
C TYR A 380 10.68 -19.17 2.28
N ARG A 381 11.59 -18.32 1.78
CA ARG A 381 12.99 -18.25 2.21
C ARG A 381 13.21 -17.39 3.46
N PHE A 382 12.19 -16.70 3.95
CA PHE A 382 12.32 -15.86 5.14
C PHE A 382 12.45 -16.72 6.40
N ASN A 383 13.31 -16.30 7.34
CA ASN A 383 13.58 -17.05 8.58
C ASN A 383 12.31 -17.36 9.39
N ILE A 384 11.31 -16.48 9.34
CA ILE A 384 10.03 -16.70 10.02
C ILE A 384 9.35 -17.99 9.53
N MET A 385 9.48 -18.34 8.25
CA MET A 385 8.86 -19.53 7.69
C MET A 385 9.40 -20.80 8.32
N LYS A 386 10.71 -20.86 8.60
CA LYS A 386 11.34 -21.97 9.32
C LYS A 386 10.78 -22.10 10.74
N THR A 387 10.52 -20.99 11.41
CA THR A 387 9.92 -20.96 12.75
C THR A 387 8.53 -21.59 12.77
N TYR A 388 7.79 -21.45 11.68
CA TYR A 388 6.45 -22.03 11.51
C TYR A 388 6.46 -23.41 10.82
N GLY A 389 7.65 -24.03 10.65
CA GLY A 389 7.77 -25.41 10.16
C GLY A 389 7.64 -25.59 8.66
N TYR A 390 7.80 -24.52 7.86
CA TYR A 390 7.81 -24.63 6.41
C TYR A 390 9.16 -25.13 5.89
N ASP A 391 9.11 -26.07 4.95
CA ASP A 391 10.26 -26.55 4.20
C ASP A 391 10.48 -25.67 2.97
N GLU A 392 11.49 -24.79 3.06
CA GLU A 392 11.77 -23.82 2.01
C GLU A 392 12.20 -24.45 0.69
N ASP A 393 12.89 -25.59 0.72
CA ASP A 393 13.37 -26.26 -0.49
C ASP A 393 12.23 -27.01 -1.19
N ALA A 394 11.39 -27.71 -0.43
CA ALA A 394 10.19 -28.33 -0.98
C ALA A 394 9.22 -27.31 -1.62
N ILE A 395 9.12 -26.11 -1.05
CA ILE A 395 8.31 -25.04 -1.65
C ILE A 395 8.97 -24.49 -2.92
N ALA A 396 10.29 -24.27 -2.90
CA ALA A 396 11.03 -23.79 -4.06
C ALA A 396 10.87 -24.70 -5.29
N GLU A 397 10.84 -26.03 -5.08
CA GLU A 397 10.57 -27.02 -6.16
C GLU A 397 9.20 -26.78 -6.83
N THR A 398 8.24 -26.25 -6.10
CA THR A 398 6.89 -25.92 -6.62
C THR A 398 6.77 -24.50 -7.18
N CYS A 399 7.83 -23.68 -7.07
CA CYS A 399 7.88 -22.29 -7.52
C CYS A 399 9.14 -22.00 -8.37
N PRO A 400 9.40 -22.79 -9.45
CA PRO A 400 10.64 -22.68 -10.23
C PRO A 400 10.82 -21.32 -10.92
N ASN A 401 9.75 -20.67 -11.37
CA ASN A 401 9.83 -19.33 -11.97
C ASN A 401 10.27 -18.30 -10.93
N CYS A 402 9.75 -18.38 -9.71
CA CYS A 402 10.14 -17.50 -8.61
C CYS A 402 11.65 -17.58 -8.34
N GLU A 403 12.21 -18.80 -8.21
CA GLU A 403 13.64 -19.02 -7.99
C GLU A 403 14.49 -18.47 -9.15
N GLU A 404 14.12 -18.79 -10.39
CA GLU A 404 14.88 -18.33 -11.54
C GLU A 404 14.82 -16.80 -11.68
N VAL A 405 13.63 -16.22 -11.62
CA VAL A 405 13.46 -14.78 -11.80
C VAL A 405 14.20 -14.02 -10.71
N PHE A 406 14.00 -14.34 -9.45
CA PHE A 406 14.60 -13.60 -8.36
C PHE A 406 16.12 -13.68 -8.34
N TYR A 407 16.68 -14.88 -8.48
CA TYR A 407 18.12 -15.06 -8.34
C TYR A 407 18.93 -14.75 -9.59
N LYS A 408 18.32 -14.89 -10.80
CA LYS A 408 19.08 -14.79 -12.05
C LYS A 408 18.67 -13.63 -12.95
N ARG A 409 17.45 -13.09 -12.81
CA ARG A 409 16.92 -12.21 -13.83
C ARG A 409 16.45 -10.84 -13.33
N PHE A 410 15.81 -10.77 -12.19
CA PHE A 410 15.03 -9.60 -11.75
C PHE A 410 15.87 -8.53 -11.07
N THR A 411 15.67 -7.30 -11.51
CA THR A 411 16.00 -6.09 -10.78
C THR A 411 14.97 -4.98 -11.05
N HIS A 412 14.99 -3.92 -10.27
CA HIS A 412 14.12 -2.76 -10.51
C HIS A 412 14.84 -1.45 -10.21
N PHE A 413 14.31 -0.38 -10.78
CA PHE A 413 14.85 0.96 -10.67
C PHE A 413 13.76 1.97 -10.26
N PRO A 414 14.13 3.09 -9.61
CA PRO A 414 13.21 4.18 -9.33
C PRO A 414 12.89 4.94 -10.63
N VAL A 415 11.65 5.45 -10.73
CA VAL A 415 11.17 6.26 -11.85
C VAL A 415 10.49 7.55 -11.41
N TYR A 416 10.71 7.96 -10.16
CA TYR A 416 10.13 9.18 -9.61
C TYR A 416 11.08 9.87 -8.64
N GLY A 417 11.06 11.20 -8.63
CA GLY A 417 11.95 11.99 -7.76
C GLY A 417 13.41 12.08 -8.21
N LEU A 418 13.70 11.69 -9.46
CA LEU A 418 15.03 11.78 -10.06
C LEU A 418 15.13 12.98 -11.00
N THR A 419 16.33 13.59 -11.10
CA THR A 419 16.62 14.54 -12.17
C THR A 419 16.84 13.81 -13.50
N LYS A 420 16.73 14.56 -14.61
CA LYS A 420 17.01 13.98 -15.94
C LYS A 420 18.42 13.41 -16.01
N GLU A 421 19.42 14.12 -15.46
CA GLU A 421 20.81 13.69 -15.44
C GLU A 421 20.99 12.38 -14.66
N GLN A 422 20.24 12.19 -13.56
CA GLN A 422 20.27 10.93 -12.80
C GLN A 422 19.67 9.78 -13.60
N VAL A 423 18.57 10.03 -14.32
CA VAL A 423 17.92 9.00 -15.18
C VAL A 423 18.83 8.64 -16.35
N ASP A 424 19.47 9.63 -17.00
CA ASP A 424 20.43 9.41 -18.07
C ASP A 424 21.62 8.59 -17.58
N TYR A 425 22.22 8.99 -16.46
CA TYR A 425 23.34 8.26 -15.85
C TYR A 425 23.00 6.82 -15.50
N MET A 426 21.80 6.59 -14.97
CA MET A 426 21.29 5.24 -14.66
C MET A 426 21.15 4.40 -15.94
N ALA A 427 20.56 4.95 -17.01
CA ALA A 427 20.39 4.26 -18.26
C ALA A 427 21.76 3.91 -18.91
N ASP A 428 22.70 4.88 -18.94
CA ASP A 428 24.05 4.67 -19.46
C ASP A 428 24.80 3.60 -18.66
N SER A 429 24.71 3.65 -17.33
CA SER A 429 25.31 2.66 -16.44
C SER A 429 24.80 1.24 -16.69
N ILE A 430 23.49 1.09 -16.94
CA ILE A 430 22.88 -0.20 -17.29
C ILE A 430 23.42 -0.70 -18.63
N LEU A 431 23.40 0.14 -19.68
CA LEU A 431 23.84 -0.23 -21.02
C LEU A 431 25.33 -0.61 -21.06
N GLU A 432 26.18 0.20 -20.43
CA GLU A 432 27.61 -0.09 -20.30
C GLU A 432 27.86 -1.40 -19.55
N SER A 433 27.15 -1.62 -18.43
CA SER A 433 27.27 -2.85 -17.64
C SER A 433 26.88 -4.10 -18.48
N VAL A 434 25.77 -4.02 -19.21
CA VAL A 434 25.35 -5.11 -20.12
C VAL A 434 26.37 -5.34 -21.24
N SER A 435 26.89 -4.27 -21.84
CA SER A 435 27.94 -4.37 -22.89
C SER A 435 29.22 -5.01 -22.37
N GLU A 436 29.64 -4.68 -21.13
CA GLU A 436 30.80 -5.34 -20.49
C GLU A 436 30.53 -6.82 -20.21
N MET A 437 29.34 -7.16 -19.70
CA MET A 437 28.93 -8.55 -19.47
C MET A 437 29.00 -9.37 -20.76
N GLN A 438 28.46 -8.83 -21.87
CA GLN A 438 28.52 -9.50 -23.20
C GLN A 438 29.94 -9.72 -23.71
N ARG A 439 30.87 -8.84 -23.33
CA ARG A 439 32.30 -8.97 -23.70
C ARG A 439 33.12 -9.82 -22.71
N GLY A 440 32.51 -10.27 -21.59
CA GLY A 440 33.20 -11.04 -20.56
C GLY A 440 34.22 -10.21 -19.74
N ILE A 441 33.97 -8.92 -19.60
CA ILE A 441 34.87 -7.98 -18.88
C ILE A 441 34.32 -7.67 -17.50
#